data_dee3837c24547f849976f71aeb20b50d
#
_entry.id   dee3837c24547f849976f71aeb20b50d
#
_cell.length_a   1.000
_cell.length_b   1.000
_cell.length_c   1.000
_cell.angle_alpha   90.00
_cell.angle_beta   90.00
_cell.angle_gamma   90.00
#
_symmetry.space_group_name_H-M   'P 1'
#
loop_
_entity.id
_entity.type
_entity.pdbx_description
1 polymer ?
#
loop_
_entity_poly.entity_id
_entity_poly.type
_entity_poly.pdbx_seq_one_letter_code
_entity_poly.pdbx_strand_id
1 'polypeptide(L)'
;MPPKYNFFTNYRYFRYQTLKKLCAAYEEVGEQAFYEAKRAPVVIHYLGDERPWIRGNHNHYKKYYKKYLTRTPWKDMPLTEGKFLYMQLWWCFNQMTRLCPALRLAISRWLGMRVIDARKTGKERK
;
A
#
# COMPACT_ATOMS: atom_id res chain seq x y z
N MET A 1 -10.31 16.45 -5.84
CA MET A 1 -10.89 15.21 -6.42
C MET A 1 -11.25 14.26 -5.27
N PRO A 2 -12.46 13.67 -5.23
CA PRO A 2 -12.83 12.75 -4.17
C PRO A 2 -11.87 11.55 -4.09
N PRO A 3 -11.51 11.08 -2.87
CA PRO A 3 -10.48 10.04 -2.68
C PRO A 3 -10.83 8.69 -3.31
N LYS A 4 -12.10 8.41 -3.59
CA LYS A 4 -12.51 7.18 -4.29
C LYS A 4 -11.99 7.05 -5.73
N TYR A 5 -11.66 8.16 -6.37
CA TYR A 5 -11.08 8.20 -7.72
C TYR A 5 -9.54 8.18 -7.74
N ASN A 6 -8.92 8.15 -6.56
CA ASN A 6 -7.48 8.05 -6.39
C ASN A 6 -7.15 7.34 -5.07
N PHE A 7 -7.67 6.12 -4.92
CA PHE A 7 -7.54 5.37 -3.69
C PHE A 7 -6.23 4.60 -3.64
N PHE A 8 -5.37 4.93 -2.70
CA PHE A 8 -4.13 4.20 -2.45
C PHE A 8 -4.39 2.99 -1.55
N THR A 9 -3.91 1.82 -1.96
CA THR A 9 -4.13 0.55 -1.22
C THR A 9 -3.63 0.60 0.21
N ASN A 10 -2.59 1.41 0.49
CA ASN A 10 -2.04 1.61 1.83
C ASN A 10 -3.04 2.24 2.82
N TYR A 11 -4.04 2.98 2.34
CA TYR A 11 -5.06 3.57 3.20
C TYR A 11 -5.86 2.51 3.99
N ARG A 12 -5.88 1.28 3.52
CA ARG A 12 -6.51 0.16 4.24
C ARG A 12 -5.95 -0.01 5.65
N TYR A 13 -4.66 0.23 5.85
CA TYR A 13 -3.96 -0.01 7.12
C TYR A 13 -4.14 1.09 8.15
N PHE A 14 -4.75 2.23 7.76
CA PHE A 14 -4.87 3.40 8.62
C PHE A 14 -6.34 3.75 8.88
N ARG A 15 -6.56 4.37 10.06
CA ARG A 15 -7.79 5.07 10.36
C ARG A 15 -7.68 6.52 9.87
N TYR A 16 -8.81 7.15 9.55
CA TYR A 16 -8.84 8.54 9.12
C TYR A 16 -8.10 9.48 10.07
N GLN A 17 -8.36 9.37 11.39
CA GLN A 17 -7.72 10.19 12.42
C GLN A 17 -6.19 10.06 12.44
N THR A 18 -5.65 8.90 12.06
CA THR A 18 -4.20 8.70 11.96
C THR A 18 -3.62 9.46 10.77
N LEU A 19 -4.30 9.41 9.62
CA LEU A 19 -3.84 10.11 8.42
C LEU A 19 -3.98 11.63 8.55
N LYS A 20 -5.06 12.12 9.17
CA LYS A 20 -5.26 13.53 9.48
C LYS A 20 -4.09 14.11 10.31
N LYS A 21 -3.62 13.38 11.32
CA LYS A 21 -2.44 13.79 12.13
C LYS A 21 -1.13 13.81 11.34
N LEU A 22 -1.05 13.09 10.23
CA LEU A 22 0.16 13.03 9.41
C LEU A 22 0.23 14.12 8.35
N CYS A 23 -0.91 14.52 7.82
CA CYS A 23 -1.00 15.50 6.74
C CYS A 23 -2.34 16.23 6.78
N ALA A 24 -2.28 17.56 6.90
CA ALA A 24 -3.45 18.42 6.96
C ALA A 24 -4.38 18.29 5.73
N ALA A 25 -3.85 17.93 4.57
CA ALA A 25 -4.66 17.72 3.36
C ALA A 25 -5.76 16.66 3.54
N TYR A 26 -5.64 15.75 4.53
CA TYR A 26 -6.72 14.80 4.83
C TYR A 26 -7.92 15.45 5.55
N GLU A 27 -7.76 16.62 6.15
CA GLU A 27 -8.90 17.37 6.72
C GLU A 27 -9.89 17.80 5.65
N GLU A 28 -9.38 18.25 4.50
CA GLU A 28 -10.21 18.66 3.35
C GLU A 28 -10.98 17.48 2.74
N VAL A 29 -10.44 16.27 2.85
CA VAL A 29 -11.08 15.05 2.35
C VAL A 29 -12.34 14.71 3.14
N GLY A 30 -12.31 14.89 4.46
CA GLY A 30 -13.38 14.50 5.37
C GLY A 30 -13.44 12.99 5.65
N GLU A 31 -13.91 12.66 6.85
CA GLU A 31 -13.92 11.27 7.35
C GLU A 31 -14.87 10.38 6.55
N GLN A 32 -16.05 10.87 6.23
CA GLN A 32 -17.07 10.13 5.49
C GLN A 32 -16.56 9.75 4.09
N ALA A 33 -16.01 10.71 3.35
CA ALA A 33 -15.48 10.48 2.00
C ALA A 33 -14.30 9.50 2.00
N PHE A 34 -13.46 9.54 3.06
CA PHE A 34 -12.37 8.59 3.23
C PHE A 34 -12.88 7.15 3.42
N TYR A 35 -13.86 6.93 4.30
CA TYR A 35 -14.39 5.58 4.53
C TYR A 35 -15.26 5.09 3.37
N GLU A 36 -15.95 5.96 2.66
CA GLU A 36 -16.63 5.62 1.40
C GLU A 36 -15.63 5.12 0.36
N ALA A 37 -14.53 5.85 0.15
CA ALA A 37 -13.46 5.45 -0.76
C ALA A 37 -12.82 4.11 -0.37
N LYS A 38 -12.68 3.86 0.92
CA LYS A 38 -12.12 2.62 1.46
C LYS A 38 -13.03 1.41 1.22
N ARG A 39 -14.35 1.62 1.26
CA ARG A 39 -15.37 0.60 1.03
C ARG A 39 -15.61 0.32 -0.45
N ALA A 40 -15.68 1.36 -1.26
CA ALA A 40 -16.03 1.30 -2.67
C ALA A 40 -15.14 2.21 -3.52
N PRO A 41 -13.83 1.88 -3.65
CA PRO A 41 -12.94 2.65 -4.51
C PRO A 41 -13.31 2.47 -5.98
N VAL A 42 -13.25 3.57 -6.75
CA VAL A 42 -13.48 3.56 -8.20
C VAL A 42 -12.16 3.32 -8.93
N VAL A 43 -11.10 4.04 -8.56
CA VAL A 43 -9.76 3.84 -9.07
C VAL A 43 -8.83 3.43 -7.93
N ILE A 44 -8.14 2.32 -8.09
CA ILE A 44 -7.25 1.73 -7.09
C ILE A 44 -5.80 1.88 -7.55
N HIS A 45 -4.99 2.59 -6.77
CA HIS A 45 -3.55 2.69 -6.95
C HIS A 45 -2.82 1.67 -6.07
N TYR A 46 -2.17 0.70 -6.69
CA TYR A 46 -1.31 -0.26 -6.00
C TYR A 46 0.07 0.35 -5.79
N LEU A 47 0.39 0.66 -4.53
CA LEU A 47 1.66 1.28 -4.15
C LEU A 47 2.70 0.28 -3.65
N GLY A 48 3.95 0.62 -3.86
CA GLY A 48 5.10 -0.15 -3.37
C GLY A 48 5.15 -1.56 -3.95
N ASP A 49 5.53 -2.52 -3.11
CA ASP A 49 5.66 -3.92 -3.49
C ASP A 49 4.34 -4.70 -3.40
N GLU A 50 3.26 -4.12 -2.87
CA GLU A 50 1.93 -4.76 -2.81
C GLU A 50 1.21 -4.77 -4.17
N ARG A 51 1.94 -4.92 -5.25
CA ARG A 51 1.39 -4.97 -6.61
C ARG A 51 0.71 -6.30 -6.87
N PRO A 52 -0.49 -6.32 -7.48
CA PRO A 52 -1.33 -7.52 -7.56
C PRO A 52 -0.74 -8.65 -8.41
N TRP A 53 0.22 -8.35 -9.29
CA TRP A 53 0.91 -9.33 -10.14
C TRP A 53 2.13 -9.99 -9.49
N ILE A 54 2.49 -9.60 -8.25
CA ILE A 54 3.59 -10.25 -7.51
C ILE A 54 3.07 -11.51 -6.81
N ARG A 55 3.80 -12.63 -6.99
CA ARG A 55 3.50 -13.89 -6.31
C ARG A 55 3.62 -13.73 -4.79
N GLY A 56 2.68 -14.32 -4.05
CA GLY A 56 2.63 -14.21 -2.57
C GLY A 56 2.03 -12.93 -2.04
N ASN A 57 1.56 -12.01 -2.90
CA ASN A 57 0.89 -10.79 -2.48
C ASN A 57 -0.50 -11.08 -1.91
N HIS A 58 -0.75 -10.63 -0.68
CA HIS A 58 -2.02 -10.76 0.05
C HIS A 58 -2.87 -9.48 0.05
N ASN A 59 -2.60 -8.52 -0.84
CA ASN A 59 -3.37 -7.28 -0.92
C ASN A 59 -4.86 -7.57 -1.15
N HIS A 60 -5.71 -6.99 -0.31
CA HIS A 60 -7.16 -7.19 -0.35
C HIS A 60 -7.79 -6.83 -1.70
N TYR A 61 -7.25 -5.81 -2.35
CA TYR A 61 -7.77 -5.31 -3.63
C TYR A 61 -7.28 -6.14 -4.84
N LYS A 62 -6.39 -7.12 -4.65
CA LYS A 62 -5.90 -8.03 -5.71
C LYS A 62 -7.06 -8.72 -6.47
N LYS A 63 -8.19 -8.96 -5.81
CA LYS A 63 -9.39 -9.56 -6.44
C LYS A 63 -9.92 -8.72 -7.60
N TYR A 64 -9.87 -7.39 -7.50
CA TYR A 64 -10.32 -6.51 -8.58
C TYR A 64 -9.37 -6.58 -9.77
N TYR A 65 -8.05 -6.54 -9.53
CA TYR A 65 -7.06 -6.73 -10.58
C TYR A 65 -7.29 -8.06 -11.31
N LYS A 66 -7.43 -9.18 -10.60
CA LYS A 66 -7.70 -10.49 -11.20
C LYS A 66 -8.98 -10.50 -12.04
N LYS A 67 -10.07 -9.91 -11.52
CA LYS A 67 -11.34 -9.81 -12.24
C LYS A 67 -11.20 -9.12 -13.60
N TYR A 68 -10.40 -8.07 -13.69
CA TYR A 68 -10.17 -7.37 -14.96
C TYR A 68 -9.13 -8.07 -15.82
N LEU A 69 -8.08 -8.64 -15.24
CA LEU A 69 -7.05 -9.38 -15.96
C LEU A 69 -7.66 -10.54 -16.79
N THR A 70 -8.62 -11.28 -16.23
CA THR A 70 -9.29 -12.37 -16.95
C THR A 70 -10.04 -11.94 -18.21
N ARG A 71 -10.29 -10.65 -18.38
CA ARG A 71 -10.95 -10.05 -19.56
C ARG A 71 -9.98 -9.48 -20.58
N THR A 72 -8.68 -9.71 -20.38
CA THR A 72 -7.62 -9.20 -21.26
C THR A 72 -6.87 -10.34 -21.93
N PRO A 73 -6.15 -10.09 -23.03
CA PRO A 73 -5.27 -11.08 -23.64
C PRO A 73 -4.15 -11.59 -22.72
N TRP A 74 -3.84 -10.86 -21.64
CA TRP A 74 -2.77 -11.18 -20.69
C TRP A 74 -3.23 -12.03 -19.50
N LYS A 75 -4.43 -12.63 -19.55
CA LYS A 75 -5.03 -13.43 -18.46
C LYS A 75 -4.11 -14.56 -17.96
N ASP A 76 -3.31 -15.13 -18.86
CA ASP A 76 -2.43 -16.28 -18.59
C ASP A 76 -0.97 -15.86 -18.29
N MET A 77 -0.69 -14.55 -18.18
CA MET A 77 0.66 -14.09 -17.81
C MET A 77 1.06 -14.60 -16.42
N PRO A 78 2.28 -15.16 -16.28
CA PRO A 78 2.77 -15.63 -15.00
C PRO A 78 2.94 -14.46 -14.01
N LEU A 79 2.73 -14.77 -12.73
CA LEU A 79 3.01 -13.81 -11.66
C LEU A 79 4.52 -13.58 -11.54
N THR A 80 4.92 -12.35 -11.22
CA THR A 80 6.32 -12.02 -10.95
C THR A 80 6.83 -12.80 -9.74
N GLU A 81 7.91 -13.54 -9.93
CA GLU A 81 8.57 -14.38 -8.93
C GLU A 81 9.63 -13.59 -8.13
N GLY A 82 10.28 -14.28 -7.18
CA GLY A 82 11.46 -13.78 -6.46
C GLY A 82 11.19 -13.02 -5.18
N LYS A 83 9.92 -12.66 -4.88
CA LYS A 83 9.57 -11.91 -3.66
C LYS A 83 8.64 -12.66 -2.70
N PHE A 84 8.46 -13.97 -2.87
CA PHE A 84 7.45 -14.71 -2.11
C PHE A 84 7.66 -14.60 -0.59
N LEU A 85 8.85 -14.92 -0.09
CA LEU A 85 9.16 -14.85 1.34
C LEU A 85 9.00 -13.42 1.88
N TYR A 86 9.50 -12.43 1.15
CA TYR A 86 9.33 -11.01 1.50
C TYR A 86 7.83 -10.64 1.62
N MET A 87 6.99 -11.11 0.71
CA MET A 87 5.55 -10.84 0.74
C MET A 87 4.87 -11.49 1.96
N GLN A 88 5.31 -12.69 2.39
CA GLN A 88 4.79 -13.33 3.60
C GLN A 88 5.19 -12.52 4.85
N LEU A 89 6.47 -12.14 4.98
CA LEU A 89 6.95 -11.31 6.08
C LEU A 89 6.22 -9.95 6.12
N TRP A 90 6.03 -9.34 4.96
CA TRP A 90 5.28 -8.09 4.84
C TRP A 90 3.82 -8.23 5.24
N TRP A 91 3.19 -9.33 4.88
CA TRP A 91 1.83 -9.64 5.33
C TRP A 91 1.75 -9.82 6.86
N CYS A 92 2.66 -10.60 7.45
CA CYS A 92 2.75 -10.76 8.90
C CYS A 92 2.93 -9.40 9.60
N PHE A 93 3.85 -8.58 9.12
CA PHE A 93 4.06 -7.22 9.63
C PHE A 93 2.78 -6.38 9.57
N ASN A 94 2.06 -6.44 8.45
CA ASN A 94 0.80 -5.73 8.29
C ASN A 94 -0.27 -6.21 9.28
N GLN A 95 -0.34 -7.51 9.57
CA GLN A 95 -1.29 -8.05 10.56
C GLN A 95 -0.92 -7.62 11.98
N MET A 96 0.35 -7.74 12.35
CA MET A 96 0.84 -7.35 13.69
C MET A 96 0.64 -5.85 13.96
N THR A 97 0.93 -5.00 12.99
CA THR A 97 0.83 -3.54 13.14
C THR A 97 -0.57 -2.97 12.89
N ARG A 98 -1.53 -3.81 12.52
CA ARG A 98 -2.91 -3.39 12.23
C ARG A 98 -3.60 -2.75 13.44
N LEU A 99 -3.33 -3.28 14.63
CA LEU A 99 -3.91 -2.79 15.88
C LEU A 99 -3.21 -1.54 16.42
N CYS A 100 -1.95 -1.30 16.01
CA CYS A 100 -1.16 -0.16 16.46
C CYS A 100 -0.59 0.62 15.25
N PRO A 101 -1.38 1.49 14.60
CA PRO A 101 -0.93 2.30 13.46
C PRO A 101 0.26 3.21 13.77
N ALA A 102 0.38 3.68 15.02
CA ALA A 102 1.51 4.50 15.44
C ALA A 102 2.84 3.74 15.37
N LEU A 103 2.85 2.47 15.84
CA LEU A 103 4.02 1.58 15.73
C LEU A 103 4.40 1.37 14.26
N ARG A 104 3.40 1.12 13.39
CA ARG A 104 3.62 0.97 11.96
C ARG A 104 4.32 2.20 11.37
N LEU A 105 3.85 3.40 11.72
CA LEU A 105 4.45 4.65 11.24
C LEU A 105 5.87 4.85 11.75
N ALA A 106 6.11 4.56 13.03
CA ALA A 106 7.45 4.65 13.63
C ALA A 106 8.44 3.73 12.90
N ILE A 107 8.06 2.46 12.69
CA ILE A 107 8.88 1.49 11.96
C ILE A 107 9.10 1.93 10.51
N SER A 108 8.04 2.39 9.83
CA SER A 108 8.14 2.83 8.43
C SER A 108 9.05 4.06 8.27
N ARG A 109 8.99 5.01 9.21
CA ARG A 109 9.89 6.18 9.22
C ARG A 109 11.33 5.75 9.46
N TRP A 110 11.57 4.89 10.46
CA TRP A 110 12.91 4.41 10.78
C TRP A 110 13.54 3.66 9.59
N LEU A 111 12.82 2.73 8.98
CA LEU A 111 13.28 2.01 7.79
C LEU A 111 13.48 2.94 6.59
N GLY A 112 12.56 3.88 6.36
CA GLY A 112 12.64 4.84 5.27
C GLY A 112 13.90 5.71 5.39
N MET A 113 14.22 6.21 6.59
CA MET A 113 15.45 6.98 6.83
C MET A 113 16.70 6.14 6.56
N ARG A 114 16.76 4.90 7.04
CA ARG A 114 17.88 3.98 6.77
C ARG A 114 18.11 3.72 5.28
N VAL A 115 17.04 3.56 4.51
CA VAL A 115 17.14 3.38 3.05
C VAL A 115 17.65 4.66 2.37
N ILE A 116 17.20 5.83 2.81
CA ILE A 116 17.67 7.12 2.27
C ILE A 116 19.17 7.30 2.55
N ASP A 117 19.60 7.04 3.78
CA ASP A 117 21.00 7.17 4.19
C ASP A 117 21.90 6.19 3.42
N ALA A 118 21.48 4.93 3.27
CA ALA A 118 22.20 3.94 2.48
C ALA A 118 22.34 4.32 0.99
N ARG A 119 21.32 4.99 0.43
CA ARG A 119 21.36 5.48 -0.96
C ARG A 119 22.29 6.69 -1.12
N LYS A 120 22.36 7.58 -0.12
CA LYS A 120 23.28 8.72 -0.13
C LYS A 120 24.73 8.25 -0.08
N THR A 121 25.07 7.39 0.89
CA THR A 121 26.42 6.83 1.02
C THR A 121 26.85 5.97 -0.18
N GLY A 122 25.91 5.27 -0.84
CA GLY A 122 26.19 4.53 -2.08
C GLY A 122 26.43 5.42 -3.30
N LYS A 123 25.92 6.68 -3.32
CA LYS A 123 26.19 7.65 -4.39
C LYS A 123 27.52 8.38 -4.20
N GLU A 124 27.95 8.60 -2.96
CA GLU A 124 29.23 9.26 -2.65
C GLU A 124 30.46 8.34 -2.90
N ARG A 125 30.23 7.03 -3.07
CA ARG A 125 31.28 6.04 -3.35
C ARG A 125 31.47 5.72 -4.85
N LYS A 126 30.72 6.36 -5.72
CA LYS A 126 30.82 6.26 -7.18
C LYS A 126 31.31 7.59 -7.77
#